data_fd9d8af9b410cb6819c171c4e90fc83f
#
_entry.id   fd9d8af9b410cb6819c171c4e90fc83f
#
_cell.length_a   1.000
_cell.length_b   1.000
_cell.length_c   1.000
_cell.angle_alpha   90.00
_cell.angle_beta   90.00
_cell.angle_gamma   90.00
#
_symmetry.space_group_name_H-M   'P 1'
#
loop_
_entity.id
_entity.type
_entity.pdbx_description
1 polymer ?
#
loop_
_entity_poly.entity_id
_entity_poly.type
_entity_poly.pdbx_seq_one_letter_code
_entity_poly.pdbx_strand_id
1 'polypeptide(L)'
;MSTADTKVLIEEAVTSIQKEVPALQKLKLVIELELRGRGDIQLFRVQVPGPKITRDIASDAKVRLSVPRSHFNELAKEGKIRHWREAFESGHVKATGPAEILKLIQSVIERQEERSRTRKLRAK
;
A
#
# COMPACT_ATOMS: atom_id res chain seq x y z
N MET A 1 -8.42 -0.60 -18.78
CA MET A 1 -7.36 -1.42 -18.19
C MET A 1 -7.90 -2.78 -17.80
N SER A 2 -7.25 -3.86 -18.19
CA SER A 2 -7.70 -5.22 -17.87
C SER A 2 -7.37 -5.58 -16.41
N THR A 3 -8.03 -6.64 -15.91
CA THR A 3 -7.74 -7.15 -14.57
C THR A 3 -6.28 -7.60 -14.45
N ALA A 4 -5.72 -8.21 -15.49
CA ALA A 4 -4.33 -8.63 -15.51
C ALA A 4 -3.37 -7.44 -15.38
N ASP A 5 -3.63 -6.35 -16.09
CA ASP A 5 -2.83 -5.13 -16.00
C ASP A 5 -2.90 -4.52 -14.60
N THR A 6 -4.07 -4.53 -13.99
CA THR A 6 -4.27 -4.03 -12.64
C THR A 6 -3.47 -4.86 -11.63
N LYS A 7 -3.47 -6.19 -11.77
CA LYS A 7 -2.68 -7.07 -10.90
C LYS A 7 -1.19 -6.77 -10.98
N VAL A 8 -0.66 -6.59 -12.19
CA VAL A 8 0.74 -6.24 -12.40
C VAL A 8 1.06 -4.91 -11.73
N LEU A 9 0.19 -3.93 -11.86
CA LEU A 9 0.37 -2.62 -11.26
C LEU A 9 0.39 -2.70 -9.73
N ILE A 10 -0.48 -3.52 -9.14
CA ILE A 10 -0.50 -3.76 -7.70
C ILE A 10 0.80 -4.42 -7.24
N GLU A 11 1.28 -5.43 -7.98
CA GLU A 11 2.55 -6.11 -7.67
C GLU A 11 3.70 -5.12 -7.68
N GLU A 12 3.78 -4.29 -8.69
CA GLU A 12 4.83 -3.27 -8.81
C GLU A 12 4.78 -2.28 -7.66
N ALA A 13 3.58 -1.80 -7.32
CA ALA A 13 3.40 -0.86 -6.23
C ALA A 13 3.83 -1.45 -4.88
N VAL A 14 3.39 -2.67 -4.58
CA VAL A 14 3.74 -3.34 -3.32
C VAL A 14 5.22 -3.64 -3.25
N THR A 15 5.81 -4.11 -4.36
CA THR A 15 7.24 -4.40 -4.42
C THR A 15 8.06 -3.13 -4.18
N SER A 16 7.68 -2.01 -4.78
CA SER A 16 8.35 -0.73 -4.59
C SER A 16 8.27 -0.26 -3.13
N ILE A 17 7.11 -0.38 -2.52
CA ILE A 17 6.92 -0.02 -1.12
C ILE A 17 7.78 -0.90 -0.21
N GLN A 18 7.84 -2.20 -0.47
CA GLN A 18 8.67 -3.12 0.32
C GLN A 18 10.16 -2.83 0.18
N LYS A 19 10.61 -2.40 -0.99
CA LYS A 19 12.00 -2.00 -1.20
C LYS A 19 12.33 -0.71 -0.46
N GLU A 20 11.41 0.25 -0.48
CA GLU A 20 11.60 1.54 0.19
C GLU A 20 11.51 1.39 1.70
N VAL A 21 10.64 0.50 2.19
CA VAL A 21 10.45 0.25 3.62
C VAL A 21 10.63 -1.24 3.90
N PRO A 22 11.89 -1.71 4.01
CA PRO A 22 12.17 -3.15 4.16
C PRO A 22 11.53 -3.79 5.39
N ALA A 23 11.31 -3.03 6.45
CA ALA A 23 10.69 -3.54 7.66
C ALA A 23 9.25 -4.04 7.43
N LEU A 24 8.56 -3.55 6.39
CA LEU A 24 7.22 -4.03 6.04
C LEU A 24 7.24 -5.49 5.58
N GLN A 25 8.36 -5.98 5.07
CA GLN A 25 8.49 -7.39 4.65
C GLN A 25 8.40 -8.35 5.83
N LYS A 26 8.66 -7.88 7.03
CA LYS A 26 8.56 -8.69 8.25
C LYS A 26 7.13 -8.81 8.75
N LEU A 27 6.24 -7.97 8.25
CA LEU A 27 4.83 -8.00 8.61
C LEU A 27 4.09 -8.93 7.65
N LYS A 28 3.66 -10.08 8.17
CA LYS A 28 2.86 -11.01 7.37
C LYS A 28 1.40 -10.59 7.47
N LEU A 29 0.90 -9.99 6.40
CA LEU A 29 -0.44 -9.44 6.38
C LEU A 29 -1.20 -9.87 5.11
N VAL A 30 -2.51 -10.00 5.25
CA VAL A 30 -3.42 -10.09 4.12
C VAL A 30 -4.22 -8.79 4.10
N ILE A 31 -4.18 -8.11 2.98
CA ILE A 31 -4.84 -6.82 2.78
C ILE A 31 -5.91 -6.97 1.72
N GLU A 32 -7.11 -6.47 1.99
CA GLU A 32 -8.15 -6.34 0.98
C GLU A 32 -7.99 -4.97 0.35
N LEU A 33 -7.66 -4.94 -0.93
CA LEU A 33 -7.52 -3.69 -1.68
C LEU A 33 -8.78 -3.46 -2.50
N GLU A 34 -9.46 -2.36 -2.22
CA GLU A 34 -10.65 -1.94 -2.94
C GLU A 34 -10.30 -0.79 -3.88
N LEU A 35 -10.42 -1.02 -5.17
CA LEU A 35 -10.23 0.02 -6.19
C LEU A 35 -11.59 0.49 -6.67
N ARG A 36 -11.90 1.76 -6.40
CA ARG A 36 -13.18 2.35 -6.77
C ARG A 36 -13.09 3.06 -8.11
N GLY A 37 -13.87 2.59 -9.07
CA GLY A 37 -14.04 3.27 -10.36
C GLY A 37 -15.40 3.93 -10.44
N ARG A 38 -15.75 4.42 -11.64
CA ARG A 38 -17.06 4.97 -11.91
C ARG A 38 -18.06 3.82 -12.04
N GLY A 39 -18.93 3.66 -11.05
CA GLY A 39 -19.98 2.65 -11.07
C GLY A 39 -19.52 1.23 -10.82
N ASP A 40 -18.23 1.00 -10.55
CA ASP A 40 -17.74 -0.34 -10.20
C ASP A 40 -16.69 -0.29 -9.10
N ILE A 41 -16.54 -1.44 -8.44
CA ILE A 41 -15.55 -1.64 -7.40
C ILE A 41 -14.85 -2.95 -7.70
N GLN A 42 -13.51 -2.94 -7.68
CA GLN A 42 -12.71 -4.15 -7.82
C GLN A 42 -12.03 -4.48 -6.49
N LEU A 43 -12.15 -5.72 -6.06
CA LEU A 43 -11.55 -6.21 -4.82
C LEU A 43 -10.41 -7.16 -5.15
N PHE A 44 -9.28 -6.94 -4.49
CA PHE A 44 -8.09 -7.78 -4.61
C PHE A 44 -7.63 -8.22 -3.24
N ARG A 45 -7.21 -9.48 -3.15
CA ARG A 45 -6.55 -10.00 -1.96
C ARG A 45 -5.05 -9.88 -2.18
N VAL A 46 -4.39 -9.11 -1.33
CA VAL A 46 -2.95 -8.88 -1.41
C VAL A 46 -2.29 -9.49 -0.18
N GLN A 47 -1.52 -10.54 -0.40
CA GLN A 47 -0.78 -11.21 0.67
C GLN A 47 0.67 -10.72 0.64
N VAL A 48 1.14 -10.19 1.77
CA VAL A 48 2.52 -9.72 1.91
C VAL A 48 3.21 -10.52 3.02
N PRO A 49 4.52 -10.75 2.94
CA PRO A 49 5.39 -10.43 1.82
C PRO A 49 5.17 -11.35 0.61
N GLY A 50 5.74 -10.98 -0.51
CA GLY A 50 5.62 -11.70 -1.78
C GLY A 50 5.80 -10.70 -2.91
N PRO A 51 4.81 -9.92 -3.27
CA PRO A 51 3.39 -10.04 -2.95
C PRO A 51 2.68 -11.12 -3.76
N LYS A 52 1.61 -11.68 -3.20
CA LYS A 52 0.73 -12.59 -3.93
C LYS A 52 -0.64 -11.93 -4.05
N ILE A 53 -1.06 -11.69 -5.28
CA ILE A 53 -2.28 -10.95 -5.57
C ILE A 53 -3.29 -11.81 -6.30
N THR A 54 -4.50 -11.90 -5.74
CA THR A 54 -5.60 -12.61 -6.37
C THR A 54 -6.83 -11.71 -6.37
N ARG A 55 -7.68 -11.89 -7.36
CA ARG A 55 -8.94 -11.16 -7.43
C ARG A 55 -9.99 -11.97 -6.67
N ASP A 56 -10.08 -11.71 -5.38
CA ASP A 56 -10.90 -12.51 -4.49
C ASP A 56 -11.34 -11.66 -3.30
N ILE A 57 -12.40 -12.11 -2.64
CA ILE A 57 -12.83 -11.52 -1.37
C ILE A 57 -11.87 -12.03 -0.31
N ALA A 58 -11.19 -11.10 0.34
CA ALA A 58 -10.22 -11.44 1.36
C ALA A 58 -10.88 -11.57 2.73
N SER A 59 -11.57 -12.69 2.97
CA SER A 59 -12.22 -12.96 4.25
C SER A 59 -11.23 -13.03 5.41
N ASP A 60 -9.97 -13.35 5.11
CA ASP A 60 -8.87 -13.41 6.07
C ASP A 60 -8.07 -12.10 6.18
N ALA A 61 -8.51 -11.05 5.50
CA ALA A 61 -7.81 -9.76 5.53
C ALA A 61 -7.97 -9.08 6.89
N LYS A 62 -6.84 -8.62 7.41
CA LYS A 62 -6.81 -7.83 8.65
C LYS A 62 -6.88 -6.34 8.39
N VAL A 63 -6.48 -5.91 7.19
CA VAL A 63 -6.48 -4.50 6.79
C VAL A 63 -7.22 -4.38 5.47
N ARG A 64 -8.04 -3.35 5.36
CA ARG A 64 -8.72 -3.00 4.12
C ARG A 64 -8.27 -1.63 3.68
N LEU A 65 -7.86 -1.52 2.42
CA LEU A 65 -7.50 -0.25 1.81
C LEU A 65 -8.50 0.07 0.71
N SER A 66 -9.02 1.30 0.73
CA SER A 66 -9.95 1.78 -0.30
C SER A 66 -9.33 2.97 -1.01
N VAL A 67 -9.15 2.86 -2.33
CA VAL A 67 -8.47 3.88 -3.14
C VAL A 67 -9.24 4.10 -4.43
N PRO A 68 -9.45 5.36 -4.87
CA PRO A 68 -9.95 5.61 -6.21
C PRO A 68 -8.97 5.07 -7.25
N ARG A 69 -9.48 4.38 -8.28
CA ARG A 69 -8.63 3.74 -9.30
C ARG A 69 -7.67 4.71 -9.98
N SER A 70 -8.14 5.88 -10.34
CA SER A 70 -7.30 6.89 -10.99
C SER A 70 -6.15 7.33 -10.08
N HIS A 71 -6.43 7.52 -8.81
CA HIS A 71 -5.42 7.92 -7.83
C HIS A 71 -4.42 6.79 -7.59
N PHE A 72 -4.89 5.55 -7.54
CA PHE A 72 -4.04 4.37 -7.42
C PHE A 72 -3.05 4.27 -8.57
N ASN A 73 -3.50 4.51 -9.80
CA ASN A 73 -2.63 4.46 -10.97
C ASN A 73 -1.47 5.47 -10.85
N GLU A 74 -1.75 6.66 -10.36
CA GLU A 74 -0.72 7.67 -10.14
C GLU A 74 0.26 7.26 -9.04
N LEU A 75 -0.26 6.77 -7.90
CA LEU A 75 0.56 6.33 -6.78
C LEU A 75 1.47 5.17 -7.17
N ALA A 76 0.96 4.23 -7.94
CA ALA A 76 1.73 3.08 -8.38
C ALA A 76 2.88 3.48 -9.29
N LYS A 77 2.69 4.48 -10.13
CA LYS A 77 3.73 5.00 -11.02
C LYS A 77 4.82 5.73 -10.26
N GLU A 78 4.46 6.52 -9.25
CA GLU A 78 5.42 7.27 -8.45
C GLU A 78 6.20 6.37 -7.50
N GLY A 79 5.57 5.35 -6.95
CA GLY A 79 6.19 4.31 -6.15
C GLY A 79 6.83 4.72 -4.84
N LYS A 80 6.60 5.94 -4.35
CA LYS A 80 7.20 6.43 -3.12
C LYS A 80 6.21 6.41 -1.96
N ILE A 81 6.68 5.95 -0.80
CA ILE A 81 5.83 5.81 0.38
C ILE A 81 5.28 7.16 0.88
N ARG A 82 6.02 8.25 0.68
CA ARG A 82 5.54 9.57 1.09
C ARG A 82 4.29 9.99 0.34
N HIS A 83 4.15 9.60 -0.92
CA HIS A 83 2.96 9.90 -1.72
C HIS A 83 1.75 9.11 -1.22
N TRP A 84 1.96 7.87 -0.81
CA TRP A 84 0.93 7.06 -0.18
C TRP A 84 0.49 7.67 1.15
N ARG A 85 1.46 8.12 1.96
CA ARG A 85 1.14 8.76 3.23
C ARG A 85 0.35 10.05 3.03
N GLU A 86 0.76 10.89 2.08
CA GLU A 86 0.05 12.12 1.74
C GLU A 86 -1.38 11.85 1.28
N ALA A 87 -1.56 10.83 0.45
CA ALA A 87 -2.88 10.40 -0.01
C ALA A 87 -3.75 9.91 1.14
N PHE A 88 -3.16 9.21 2.09
CA PHE A 88 -3.85 8.75 3.29
C PHE A 88 -4.27 9.93 4.17
N GLU A 89 -3.37 10.87 4.41
CA GLU A 89 -3.64 12.06 5.22
C GLU A 89 -4.70 12.96 4.60
N SER A 90 -4.73 13.05 3.27
CA SER A 90 -5.73 13.86 2.56
C SER A 90 -7.08 13.16 2.40
N GLY A 91 -7.19 11.90 2.79
CA GLY A 91 -8.44 11.13 2.72
C GLY A 91 -8.71 10.45 1.40
N HIS A 92 -7.78 10.49 0.42
CA HIS A 92 -7.92 9.79 -0.85
C HIS A 92 -7.75 8.28 -0.67
N VAL A 93 -6.87 7.87 0.23
CA VAL A 93 -6.69 6.47 0.62
C VAL A 93 -7.27 6.29 2.02
N LYS A 94 -8.17 5.32 2.16
CA LYS A 94 -8.76 4.99 3.45
C LYS A 94 -8.33 3.60 3.87
N ALA A 95 -7.88 3.48 5.12
CA ALA A 95 -7.48 2.20 5.69
C ALA A 95 -8.36 1.88 6.89
N THR A 96 -8.84 0.65 6.95
CA THR A 96 -9.61 0.15 8.10
C THR A 96 -9.02 -1.16 8.57
N GLY A 97 -9.12 -1.42 9.88
CA GLY A 97 -8.60 -2.63 10.49
C GLY A 97 -8.35 -2.42 11.97
N PRO A 98 -7.78 -3.43 12.65
CA PRO A 98 -7.43 -3.29 14.06
C PRO A 98 -6.46 -2.13 14.27
N ALA A 99 -6.76 -1.28 15.26
CA ALA A 99 -5.96 -0.07 15.52
C ALA A 99 -4.48 -0.40 15.78
N GLU A 100 -4.20 -1.52 16.43
CA GLU A 100 -2.85 -1.96 16.73
C GLU A 100 -2.03 -2.21 15.46
N ILE A 101 -2.64 -2.86 14.47
CA ILE A 101 -1.97 -3.16 13.20
C ILE A 101 -1.74 -1.88 12.41
N LEU A 102 -2.74 -0.98 12.35
CA LEU A 102 -2.60 0.29 11.66
C LEU A 102 -1.52 1.17 12.27
N LYS A 103 -1.43 1.21 13.59
CA LYS A 103 -0.39 1.95 14.29
C LYS A 103 0.99 1.35 14.05
N LEU A 104 1.09 0.02 14.00
CA LEU A 104 2.35 -0.66 13.71
C LEU A 104 2.86 -0.30 12.33
N ILE A 105 2.00 -0.34 11.32
CA ILE A 105 2.36 0.01 9.95
C ILE A 105 2.81 1.47 9.90
N GLN A 106 2.06 2.37 10.52
CA GLN A 106 2.40 3.78 10.57
C GLN A 106 3.76 4.02 11.22
N SER A 107 4.04 3.36 12.35
CA SER A 107 5.32 3.48 13.04
C SER A 107 6.49 3.03 12.19
N VAL A 108 6.33 1.93 11.47
CA VAL A 108 7.38 1.40 10.59
C VAL A 108 7.69 2.39 9.46
N ILE A 109 6.66 2.98 8.87
CA ILE A 109 6.81 3.97 7.80
C ILE A 109 7.50 5.23 8.32
N GLU A 110 7.08 5.75 9.46
CA GLU A 110 7.66 6.94 10.06
C GLU A 110 9.14 6.76 10.38
N ARG A 111 9.52 5.61 10.93
CA ARG A 111 10.92 5.30 11.22
C ARG A 111 11.77 5.30 9.97
N GLN A 112 11.25 4.75 8.88
CA GLN A 112 11.96 4.71 7.62
C GLN A 112 12.16 6.12 7.05
N GLU A 113 11.16 6.97 7.15
CA GLU A 113 11.25 8.35 6.69
C GLU A 113 12.28 9.14 7.49
N GLU A 114 12.33 8.95 8.80
CA GLU A 114 13.34 9.57 9.66
C GLU A 114 14.76 9.13 9.28
N ARG A 115 14.96 7.84 9.06
CA ARG A 115 16.25 7.30 8.62
C ARG A 115 16.69 7.92 7.30
N SER A 116 15.77 8.05 6.36
CA SER A 116 16.07 8.66 5.06
C SER A 116 16.47 10.12 5.20
N ARG A 117 15.78 10.86 6.05
CA ARG A 117 16.12 12.26 6.35
C ARG A 117 17.50 12.38 6.98
N THR A 118 17.81 11.54 7.96
CA THR A 118 19.10 11.54 8.64
C THR A 118 20.23 11.22 7.68
N ARG A 119 20.03 10.27 6.77
CA ARG A 119 21.04 9.95 5.74
C ARG A 119 21.32 11.15 4.83
N LYS A 120 20.29 11.85 4.39
CA LYS A 120 20.45 13.03 3.54
C LYS A 120 21.20 14.14 4.25
N LEU A 121 20.96 14.34 5.53
CA LEU A 121 21.66 15.34 6.32
C LEU A 121 23.12 14.97 6.52
N ARG A 122 23.44 13.69 6.71
CA ARG A 122 24.82 13.22 6.89
C ARG A 122 25.62 13.19 5.60
N ALA A 123 24.95 13.10 4.45
CA ALA A 123 25.61 13.00 3.15
C ALA A 123 26.18 14.33 2.66
N LYS A 124 25.96 15.41 3.36
CA LYS A 124 26.48 16.72 2.99
C LYS A 124 27.88 16.96 3.55
#